data_382320d307f36002f7b8f5b117706776
#
_entry.id   382320d307f36002f7b8f5b117706776
#
_cell.length_a   1.000
_cell.length_b   1.000
_cell.length_c   1.000
_cell.angle_alpha   90.00
_cell.angle_beta   90.00
_cell.angle_gamma   90.00
#
_symmetry.space_group_name_H-M   'P 1'
#
loop_
_entity.id
_entity.type
_entity.pdbx_description
1 polymer ?
#
loop_
_entity_poly.entity_id
_entity_poly.type
_entity_poly.pdbx_seq_one_letter_code
_entity_poly.pdbx_strand_id
1 'polypeptide(L)'
;MDQEKTKVWAHRGASGYAPENTLDAFRKAVEMGADGIELDVQMTKDGELVVIHDETIDRVSNGKGWVKDYTYEELKKFNFNKTHLEYTKEEIPTLEQVYLLIKPTNLTINVEIKTGIVFYPGIEGRVLSPTRQSP
;
A
#
# COMPACT_ATOMS: atom_id res chain seq x y z
N MET A 1 -18.27 27.14 -5.64
CA MET A 1 -17.89 27.00 -5.25
C MET A 1 -17.35 25.94 -5.24
N ASP A 2 -16.97 25.51 -4.94
CA ASP A 2 -16.29 24.62 -4.95
C ASP A 2 -16.67 23.45 -4.40
N GLN A 3 -17.74 23.26 -3.97
CA GLN A 3 -18.21 22.11 -3.52
C GLN A 3 -18.22 21.12 -4.56
N GLU A 4 -18.18 21.52 -5.73
CA GLU A 4 -18.20 20.61 -6.76
C GLU A 4 -16.84 20.11 -7.11
N LYS A 5 -15.85 20.44 -6.36
CA LYS A 5 -14.56 20.08 -6.63
C LYS A 5 -14.42 18.56 -6.66
N THR A 6 -13.83 18.01 -7.68
CA THR A 6 -13.58 16.60 -7.82
C THR A 6 -12.50 16.18 -6.85
N LYS A 7 -12.71 15.09 -6.15
CA LYS A 7 -11.68 14.58 -5.27
C LYS A 7 -10.63 13.86 -6.06
N VAL A 8 -9.40 13.95 -5.59
CA VAL A 8 -8.26 13.32 -6.23
C VAL A 8 -7.80 12.13 -5.41
N TRP A 9 -7.84 10.97 -6.02
CA TRP A 9 -7.40 9.75 -5.37
C TRP A 9 -6.08 9.30 -5.98
N ALA A 10 -5.12 8.98 -5.12
CA ALA A 10 -3.85 8.49 -5.58
C ALA A 10 -3.90 6.97 -5.54
N HIS A 11 -4.05 6.35 -6.70
CA HIS A 11 -4.15 4.92 -6.84
C HIS A 11 -2.78 4.30 -6.59
N ARG A 12 -2.67 3.46 -5.58
CA ARG A 12 -1.40 2.85 -5.15
C ARG A 12 -0.38 3.92 -4.78
N GLY A 13 -0.87 5.03 -4.23
CA GLY A 13 -0.06 6.20 -3.98
C GLY A 13 0.13 6.98 -5.27
N ALA A 14 1.09 7.86 -5.31
CA ALA A 14 1.37 8.62 -6.53
C ALA A 14 2.22 7.76 -7.46
N SER A 15 1.62 6.70 -8.01
CA SER A 15 2.34 5.67 -8.72
C SER A 15 2.93 6.13 -10.06
N GLY A 16 2.51 7.26 -10.57
CA GLY A 16 3.12 7.82 -11.75
C GLY A 16 4.46 8.48 -11.45
N TYR A 17 4.73 8.79 -10.18
CA TYR A 17 5.92 9.52 -9.77
C TYR A 17 6.85 8.72 -8.89
N ALA A 18 6.37 7.65 -8.31
CA ALA A 18 7.18 6.82 -7.41
C ALA A 18 6.71 5.37 -7.51
N PRO A 19 7.51 4.41 -7.08
CA PRO A 19 7.11 3.00 -7.20
C PRO A 19 5.78 2.77 -6.46
N GLU A 20 4.85 2.11 -7.14
CA GLU A 20 3.51 1.93 -6.60
C GLU A 20 3.52 1.24 -5.24
N ASN A 21 2.60 1.62 -4.38
CA ASN A 21 2.40 0.98 -3.08
C ASN A 21 3.65 1.01 -2.18
N THR A 22 4.54 1.98 -2.37
CA THR A 22 5.67 2.16 -1.46
C THR A 22 5.40 3.37 -0.57
N LEU A 23 6.12 3.48 0.52
CA LEU A 23 5.96 4.63 1.40
C LEU A 23 6.28 5.93 0.67
N ASP A 24 7.25 5.92 -0.25
CA ASP A 24 7.56 7.12 -1.01
C ASP A 24 6.40 7.51 -1.94
N ALA A 25 5.69 6.53 -2.50
CA ALA A 25 4.54 6.84 -3.34
C ALA A 25 3.43 7.47 -2.50
N PHE A 26 3.24 7.01 -1.27
CA PHE A 26 2.22 7.58 -0.41
C PHE A 26 2.64 8.95 0.12
N ARG A 27 3.91 9.15 0.42
CA ARG A 27 4.40 10.47 0.81
C ARG A 27 4.20 11.47 -0.32
N LYS A 28 4.48 11.03 -1.55
CA LYS A 28 4.29 11.90 -2.71
C LYS A 28 2.83 12.27 -2.88
N ALA A 29 1.93 11.34 -2.61
CA ALA A 29 0.50 11.63 -2.71
C ALA A 29 0.11 12.70 -1.70
N VAL A 30 0.65 12.65 -0.49
CA VAL A 30 0.38 13.66 0.51
C VAL A 30 0.91 15.02 0.03
N GLU A 31 2.14 15.05 -0.50
CA GLU A 31 2.72 16.30 -0.97
C GLU A 31 1.94 16.91 -2.11
N MET A 32 1.36 16.09 -2.96
CA MET A 32 0.62 16.57 -4.11
C MET A 32 -0.80 16.97 -3.80
N GLY A 33 -1.19 16.84 -2.54
CA GLY A 33 -2.53 17.28 -2.14
C GLY A 33 -3.65 16.33 -2.50
N ALA A 34 -3.38 15.05 -2.60
CA ALA A 34 -4.44 14.09 -2.87
C ALA A 34 -5.47 14.11 -1.75
N ASP A 35 -6.70 13.82 -2.07
CA ASP A 35 -7.78 13.74 -1.09
C ASP A 35 -7.81 12.38 -0.43
N GLY A 36 -7.29 11.38 -1.08
CA GLY A 36 -7.23 10.06 -0.50
C GLY A 36 -6.25 9.19 -1.25
N ILE A 37 -5.93 8.05 -0.67
CA ILE A 37 -5.08 7.07 -1.33
C ILE A 37 -5.80 5.75 -1.40
N GLU A 38 -5.47 4.99 -2.40
CA GLU A 38 -6.04 3.71 -2.60
C GLU A 38 -4.89 2.73 -2.64
N LEU A 39 -4.99 1.64 -1.93
CA LEU A 39 -3.90 0.68 -1.87
C LEU A 39 -4.43 -0.74 -1.79
N ASP A 40 -3.56 -1.70 -2.01
CA ASP A 40 -3.91 -3.11 -2.00
C ASP A 40 -3.04 -3.83 -0.98
N VAL A 41 -3.55 -4.88 -0.37
CA VAL A 41 -2.78 -5.65 0.60
C VAL A 41 -2.82 -7.14 0.29
N GLN A 42 -1.75 -7.80 0.63
CA GLN A 42 -1.64 -9.26 0.58
C GLN A 42 -1.05 -9.70 1.91
N MET A 43 -1.21 -10.97 2.24
CA MET A 43 -0.70 -11.49 3.51
C MET A 43 0.53 -12.33 3.30
N THR A 44 1.54 -12.12 4.12
CA THR A 44 2.77 -12.90 4.06
C THR A 44 2.61 -14.25 4.72
N LYS A 45 3.62 -15.08 4.59
CA LYS A 45 3.62 -16.40 5.17
C LYS A 45 3.45 -16.34 6.69
N ASP A 46 4.05 -15.36 7.34
CA ASP A 46 3.95 -15.20 8.79
C ASP A 46 2.78 -14.32 9.19
N GLY A 47 1.89 -14.03 8.25
CA GLY A 47 0.63 -13.39 8.58
C GLY A 47 0.66 -11.88 8.64
N GLU A 48 1.69 -11.23 8.12
CA GLU A 48 1.76 -9.78 8.11
C GLU A 48 1.04 -9.23 6.89
N LEU A 49 0.29 -8.15 7.04
CA LEU A 49 -0.35 -7.52 5.89
C LEU A 49 0.62 -6.53 5.28
N VAL A 50 0.97 -6.76 4.02
CA VAL A 50 1.90 -5.90 3.29
C VAL A 50 1.17 -5.24 2.13
N VAL A 51 1.67 -4.09 1.72
CA VAL A 51 0.98 -3.29 0.71
C VAL A 51 1.58 -3.59 -0.64
N ILE A 52 0.85 -4.32 -1.45
CA ILE A 52 1.28 -4.74 -2.77
C ILE A 52 0.04 -5.19 -3.54
N HIS A 53 -0.02 -4.90 -4.82
CA HIS A 53 -1.20 -5.23 -5.60
C HIS A 53 -1.20 -6.69 -6.03
N ASP A 54 -0.11 -7.17 -6.60
CA ASP A 54 -0.07 -8.52 -7.15
C ASP A 54 0.16 -9.55 -6.06
N GLU A 55 -0.23 -10.78 -6.34
CA GLU A 55 0.04 -11.87 -5.42
C GLU A 55 1.50 -12.29 -5.46
N THR A 56 2.22 -11.87 -6.50
CA THR A 56 3.64 -12.16 -6.63
C THR A 56 4.43 -10.86 -6.64
N ILE A 57 5.73 -10.94 -6.36
CA ILE A 57 6.56 -9.74 -6.27
C ILE A 57 7.31 -9.43 -7.56
N ASP A 58 7.12 -10.24 -8.59
CA ASP A 58 7.94 -10.17 -9.80
C ASP A 58 7.86 -8.84 -10.55
N ARG A 59 6.68 -8.28 -10.66
CA ARG A 59 6.50 -7.09 -11.48
C ARG A 59 7.09 -5.84 -10.84
N VAL A 60 7.08 -5.77 -9.53
CA VAL A 60 7.45 -4.54 -8.83
C VAL A 60 8.78 -4.62 -8.09
N SER A 61 9.38 -5.80 -8.01
CA SER A 61 10.63 -5.94 -7.26
C SER A 61 11.67 -6.68 -8.07
N ASN A 62 12.88 -6.77 -7.49
CA ASN A 62 13.95 -7.52 -8.10
C ASN A 62 13.91 -9.00 -7.72
N GLY A 63 12.86 -9.44 -7.04
CA GLY A 63 12.72 -10.84 -6.65
C GLY A 63 11.63 -11.51 -7.44
N LYS A 64 11.33 -12.75 -7.09
CA LYS A 64 10.31 -13.54 -7.73
C LYS A 64 9.59 -14.38 -6.71
N GLY A 65 8.34 -14.67 -6.99
CA GLY A 65 7.59 -15.61 -6.16
C GLY A 65 6.36 -14.98 -5.53
N TRP A 66 5.68 -15.80 -4.75
CA TRP A 66 4.40 -15.39 -4.15
C TRP A 66 4.63 -14.72 -2.81
N VAL A 67 3.90 -13.65 -2.54
CA VAL A 67 3.96 -12.97 -1.26
C VAL A 67 3.70 -13.95 -0.12
N LYS A 68 2.74 -14.84 -0.30
CA LYS A 68 2.36 -15.78 0.76
C LYS A 68 3.44 -16.81 1.10
N ASP A 69 4.46 -16.91 0.27
CA ASP A 69 5.53 -17.88 0.51
C ASP A 69 6.73 -17.28 1.23
N TYR A 70 6.71 -15.98 1.49
CA TYR A 70 7.78 -15.28 2.18
C TYR A 70 7.31 -14.73 3.51
N THR A 71 8.22 -14.67 4.48
CA THR A 71 7.95 -13.91 5.70
C THR A 71 8.18 -12.43 5.39
N TYR A 72 7.70 -11.56 6.25
CA TYR A 72 7.92 -10.14 6.05
C TYR A 72 9.40 -9.81 6.05
N GLU A 73 10.19 -10.43 6.94
CA GLU A 73 11.62 -10.16 6.99
C GLU A 73 12.31 -10.56 5.69
N GLU A 74 11.85 -11.63 5.08
CA GLU A 74 12.41 -12.04 3.80
C GLU A 74 12.05 -11.06 2.70
N LEU A 75 10.82 -10.56 2.72
CA LEU A 75 10.39 -9.60 1.70
C LEU A 75 11.14 -8.29 1.80
N LYS A 76 11.57 -7.91 2.99
CA LYS A 76 12.30 -6.67 3.17
C LYS A 76 13.64 -6.67 2.48
N LYS A 77 14.14 -7.82 2.10
CA LYS A 77 15.44 -7.93 1.46
C LYS A 77 15.38 -7.63 -0.03
N PHE A 78 14.19 -7.61 -0.61
CA PHE A 78 14.05 -7.28 -2.02
C PHE A 78 13.87 -5.79 -2.18
N ASN A 79 14.19 -5.30 -3.37
CA ASN A 79 14.04 -3.89 -3.68
C ASN A 79 12.79 -3.73 -4.53
N PHE A 80 11.84 -2.95 -4.05
CA PHE A 80 10.54 -2.78 -4.72
C PHE A 80 10.53 -1.48 -5.53
N ASN A 81 11.59 -1.26 -6.30
CA ASN A 81 11.70 -0.05 -7.12
C ASN A 81 11.64 -0.31 -8.62
N LYS A 82 11.21 -1.51 -9.02
CA LYS A 82 11.33 -1.91 -10.42
C LYS A 82 10.61 -0.99 -11.40
N THR A 83 9.51 -0.39 -10.98
CA THR A 83 8.76 0.50 -11.87
C THR A 83 9.34 1.90 -11.95
N HIS A 84 10.23 2.27 -11.03
CA HIS A 84 10.83 3.60 -11.00
C HIS A 84 12.26 3.46 -10.49
N LEU A 85 13.16 3.13 -11.40
CA LEU A 85 14.51 2.77 -10.99
C LEU A 85 15.35 3.92 -10.44
N GLU A 86 14.88 5.14 -10.62
CA GLU A 86 15.58 6.27 -10.03
C GLU A 86 15.47 6.25 -8.51
N TYR A 87 14.55 5.49 -7.96
CA TYR A 87 14.48 5.30 -6.51
C TYR A 87 15.41 4.13 -6.19
N THR A 88 16.49 4.39 -5.48
CA THR A 88 17.54 3.39 -5.34
C THR A 88 17.21 2.26 -4.39
N LYS A 89 16.33 2.51 -3.43
CA LYS A 89 15.98 1.46 -2.49
C LYS A 89 14.58 1.68 -1.98
N GLU A 90 13.72 0.68 -2.17
CA GLU A 90 12.35 0.74 -1.68
C GLU A 90 11.99 -0.58 -1.04
N GLU A 91 11.49 -0.54 0.18
CA GLU A 91 11.04 -1.75 0.85
C GLU A 91 9.54 -1.87 0.71
N ILE A 92 9.05 -3.10 0.75
CA ILE A 92 7.61 -3.31 0.78
C ILE A 92 7.09 -2.84 2.14
N PRO A 93 6.07 -2.01 2.20
CA PRO A 93 5.59 -1.53 3.49
C PRO A 93 4.54 -2.45 4.06
N THR A 94 4.38 -2.39 5.38
CA THR A 94 3.22 -3.03 6.00
C THR A 94 2.07 -2.05 5.94
N LEU A 95 0.87 -2.57 6.08
CA LEU A 95 -0.32 -1.73 6.15
C LEU A 95 -0.21 -0.75 7.31
N GLU A 96 0.32 -1.21 8.44
CA GLU A 96 0.44 -0.35 9.60
C GLU A 96 1.38 0.82 9.34
N GLN A 97 2.46 0.60 8.61
CA GLN A 97 3.39 1.68 8.28
C GLN A 97 2.71 2.75 7.44
N VAL A 98 1.89 2.33 6.49
CA VAL A 98 1.16 3.30 5.67
C VAL A 98 0.15 4.04 6.52
N TYR A 99 -0.57 3.33 7.37
CA TYR A 99 -1.55 3.96 8.24
C TYR A 99 -0.89 5.03 9.10
N LEU A 100 0.27 4.72 9.69
CA LEU A 100 0.94 5.69 10.55
C LEU A 100 1.46 6.89 9.76
N LEU A 101 1.83 6.68 8.51
CA LEU A 101 2.27 7.79 7.67
C LEU A 101 1.11 8.73 7.36
N ILE A 102 -0.07 8.19 7.13
CA ILE A 102 -1.22 8.97 6.69
C ILE A 102 -2.02 9.54 7.86
N LYS A 103 -1.91 8.90 9.04
CA LYS A 103 -2.75 9.27 10.17
C LYS A 103 -2.76 10.75 10.50
N PRO A 104 -1.64 11.48 10.47
CA PRO A 104 -1.68 12.90 10.81
C PRO A 104 -2.27 13.79 9.71
N THR A 105 -2.63 13.23 8.58
CA THR A 105 -3.20 14.01 7.49
C THR A 105 -4.71 13.84 7.49
N ASN A 106 -5.38 14.55 6.60
CA ASN A 106 -6.82 14.39 6.46
C ASN A 106 -7.17 13.44 5.32
N LEU A 107 -6.18 12.68 4.83
CA LEU A 107 -6.43 11.80 3.73
C LEU A 107 -7.26 10.59 4.14
N THR A 108 -8.09 10.15 3.23
CA THR A 108 -8.87 8.93 3.40
C THR A 108 -8.06 7.76 2.84
N ILE A 109 -8.08 6.63 3.51
CA ILE A 109 -7.42 5.44 3.03
C ILE A 109 -8.45 4.43 2.59
N ASN A 110 -8.35 3.96 1.36
CA ASN A 110 -9.23 2.93 0.84
C ASN A 110 -8.37 1.69 0.59
N VAL A 111 -8.57 0.66 1.40
CA VAL A 111 -7.78 -0.55 1.35
C VAL A 111 -8.53 -1.64 0.62
N GLU A 112 -7.92 -2.17 -0.42
CA GLU A 112 -8.51 -3.29 -1.13
C GLU A 112 -7.88 -4.57 -0.65
N ILE A 113 -8.70 -5.49 -0.16
CA ILE A 113 -8.23 -6.73 0.40
C ILE A 113 -8.57 -7.84 -0.54
N LYS A 114 -7.56 -8.61 -0.94
CA LYS A 114 -7.78 -9.67 -1.89
C LYS A 114 -8.49 -10.84 -1.26
N THR A 115 -9.24 -11.54 -2.07
CA THR A 115 -9.98 -12.71 -1.62
C THR A 115 -9.05 -13.71 -0.98
N GLY A 116 -9.48 -14.25 0.13
CA GLY A 116 -8.69 -15.26 0.81
C GLY A 116 -7.81 -14.73 1.91
N ILE A 117 -7.69 -13.44 2.04
CA ILE A 117 -6.91 -12.89 3.13
C ILE A 117 -7.77 -12.84 4.39
N VAL A 118 -7.17 -13.28 5.47
CA VAL A 118 -7.85 -13.29 6.76
C VAL A 118 -7.40 -12.08 7.56
N PHE A 119 -8.36 -11.34 8.12
CA PHE A 119 -8.03 -10.19 8.92
C PHE A 119 -7.43 -10.57 10.23
N TYR A 120 -6.44 -9.81 10.67
CA TYR A 120 -5.92 -9.97 11.99
C TYR A 120 -6.76 -9.17 12.95
N PRO A 121 -6.91 -9.63 14.17
CA PRO A 121 -7.60 -8.83 15.17
C PRO A 121 -6.88 -7.49 15.32
N GLY A 122 -7.65 -6.45 15.30
CA GLY A 122 -7.10 -5.10 15.48
C GLY A 122 -6.73 -4.36 14.22
N ILE A 123 -6.56 -5.06 13.11
CA ILE A 123 -6.23 -4.38 11.88
C ILE A 123 -7.38 -3.51 11.43
N GLU A 124 -8.58 -4.04 11.54
CA GLU A 124 -9.73 -3.29 11.08
C GLU A 124 -9.91 -2.01 11.87
N GLY A 125 -9.37 -1.91 13.04
CA GLY A 125 -9.47 -0.68 13.79
C GLY A 125 -8.51 0.38 13.32
N ARG A 126 -7.58 0.02 12.44
CA ARG A 126 -6.61 0.96 11.96
C ARG A 126 -6.90 1.49 10.59
N VAL A 127 -7.70 0.78 9.80
CA VAL A 127 -8.06 1.24 8.49
C VAL A 127 -9.46 1.72 8.49
N LEU A 128 -9.83 2.49 7.52
CA LEU A 128 -11.14 2.99 7.46
C LEU A 128 -12.05 1.92 7.16
N SER A 129 -13.05 1.92 7.94
CA SER A 129 -13.97 0.95 7.83
C SER A 129 -14.57 0.66 6.56
N PRO A 130 -14.82 1.57 5.69
CA PRO A 130 -15.56 1.21 4.48
C PRO A 130 -14.91 0.11 3.71
N THR A 131 -13.61 0.06 3.67
CA THR A 131 -13.04 -0.95 2.92
C THR A 131 -13.23 -2.26 3.50
N ARG A 132 -13.13 -2.31 4.78
CA ARG A 132 -13.19 -3.54 5.40
C ARG A 132 -14.52 -4.10 5.42
N GLN A 133 -15.53 -3.24 5.51
CA GLN A 133 -16.77 -3.75 5.59
C GLN A 133 -17.40 -3.95 4.37
N SER A 134 -16.80 -3.72 3.33
CA SER A 134 -17.44 -4.01 2.16
C SER A 134 -17.14 -5.36 1.82
N PRO A 135 -17.55 -6.26 2.39
CA PRO A 135 -17.20 -7.60 2.06
C PRO A 135 -18.01 -8.07 0.91
#